data_f972cc922b2d21b603b5dcb1a6b3778f
#
_entry.id   f972cc922b2d21b603b5dcb1a6b3778f
#
_cell.length_a   1.000
_cell.length_b   1.000
_cell.length_c   1.000
_cell.angle_alpha   90.00
_cell.angle_beta   90.00
_cell.angle_gamma   90.00
#
_symmetry.space_group_name_H-M   'P 1'
#
loop_
_entity.id
_entity.type
_entity.pdbx_description
1 polymer ?
#
loop_
_entity_poly.entity_id
_entity_poly.type
_entity_poly.pdbx_seq_one_letter_code
_entity_poly.pdbx_strand_id
1 'polypeptide(L)'
;FQGSFLLLFIVGIYFVHIPWNIERLDISESELGIGILIFGISNFISNQLTGRLIVPLIGTTKSMAIGISIVSFCPFLLISAPNYELFLLSWIPFGAAVGLYVPSAQTQISLIESKTSKIITPIYQAFYSLGSLCGAVIAGVFIKNIPDPKITFAAFGLCLIISSIYILIFGLKSKFDLKTKIVKFKFPDKNIL
;
A
#
# COMPACT_ATOMS: atom_id res chain seq x y z
N PHE A 1 -11.84 4.69 3.19
CA PHE A 1 -12.26 4.11 1.90
C PHE A 1 -11.46 4.68 0.73
N GLN A 2 -11.42 6.04 0.57
CA GLN A 2 -10.74 6.69 -0.57
C GLN A 2 -9.27 6.28 -0.71
N GLY A 3 -8.49 6.36 0.36
CA GLY A 3 -7.06 6.02 0.30
C GLY A 3 -6.81 4.57 -0.09
N SER A 4 -7.64 3.63 0.40
CA SER A 4 -7.51 2.20 0.07
C SER A 4 -7.91 1.91 -1.38
N PHE A 5 -8.94 2.58 -1.88
CA PHE A 5 -9.32 2.52 -3.30
C PHE A 5 -8.16 2.99 -4.18
N LEU A 6 -7.60 4.18 -3.90
CA LEU A 6 -6.52 4.75 -4.71
C LEU A 6 -5.21 3.96 -4.62
N LEU A 7 -4.90 3.38 -3.44
CA LEU A 7 -3.74 2.52 -3.27
C LEU A 7 -3.83 1.30 -4.19
N LEU A 8 -4.96 0.58 -4.16
CA LEU A 8 -5.15 -0.59 -5.03
C LEU A 8 -5.36 -0.21 -6.49
N PHE A 9 -5.88 0.97 -6.76
CA PHE A 9 -6.00 1.49 -8.10
C PHE A 9 -4.62 1.61 -8.79
N ILE A 10 -3.61 2.20 -8.11
CA ILE A 10 -2.26 2.30 -8.67
C ILE A 10 -1.56 0.93 -8.76
N VAL A 11 -1.85 0.02 -7.83
CA VAL A 11 -1.37 -1.36 -7.88
C VAL A 11 -1.99 -2.09 -9.08
N GLY A 12 -3.28 -1.91 -9.33
CA GLY A 12 -3.97 -2.47 -10.49
C GLY A 12 -3.38 -1.96 -11.82
N ILE A 13 -3.07 -0.67 -11.90
CA ILE A 13 -2.34 -0.10 -13.05
C ILE A 13 -0.98 -0.78 -13.22
N TYR A 14 -0.25 -0.96 -12.13
CA TYR A 14 1.09 -1.57 -12.16
C TYR A 14 1.05 -3.01 -12.68
N PHE A 15 0.07 -3.82 -12.27
CA PHE A 15 -0.06 -5.20 -12.73
C PHE A 15 -0.20 -5.32 -14.25
N VAL A 16 -0.90 -4.38 -14.89
CA VAL A 16 -1.04 -4.36 -16.35
C VAL A 16 0.28 -4.00 -17.05
N HIS A 17 1.19 -3.31 -16.37
CA HIS A 17 2.49 -2.93 -16.91
C HIS A 17 3.63 -3.93 -16.56
N ILE A 18 3.34 -5.03 -15.87
CA ILE A 18 4.33 -6.07 -15.56
C ILE A 18 5.01 -6.61 -16.83
N PRO A 19 4.29 -7.00 -17.91
CA PRO A 19 4.92 -7.49 -19.12
C PRO A 19 5.91 -6.47 -19.73
N TRP A 20 5.53 -5.19 -19.72
CA TRP A 20 6.40 -4.11 -20.20
C TRP A 20 7.71 -4.01 -19.37
N ASN A 21 7.66 -4.21 -18.05
CA ASN A 21 8.85 -4.22 -17.21
C ASN A 21 9.77 -5.43 -17.49
N ILE A 22 9.18 -6.60 -17.70
CA ILE A 22 9.91 -7.84 -18.05
C ILE A 22 10.67 -7.61 -19.36
N GLU A 23 9.98 -7.13 -20.41
CA GLU A 23 10.56 -6.88 -21.71
C GLU A 23 11.64 -5.77 -21.67
N ARG A 24 11.37 -4.65 -20.99
CA ARG A 24 12.31 -3.51 -20.86
C ARG A 24 13.60 -3.84 -20.13
N LEU A 25 13.53 -4.67 -19.10
CA LEU A 25 14.67 -5.05 -18.27
C LEU A 25 15.35 -6.33 -18.75
N ASP A 26 14.77 -7.00 -19.74
CA ASP A 26 15.22 -8.31 -20.25
C ASP A 26 15.37 -9.33 -19.11
N ILE A 27 14.35 -9.42 -18.26
CA ILE A 27 14.30 -10.31 -17.10
C ILE A 27 13.30 -11.44 -17.29
N SER A 28 13.55 -12.55 -16.62
CA SER A 28 12.65 -13.70 -16.58
C SER A 28 11.49 -13.49 -15.59
N GLU A 29 10.42 -14.28 -15.71
CA GLU A 29 9.34 -14.33 -14.73
C GLU A 29 9.84 -14.73 -13.33
N SER A 30 10.88 -15.57 -13.25
CA SER A 30 11.50 -15.96 -11.98
C SER A 30 12.20 -14.79 -11.31
N GLU A 31 12.88 -13.95 -12.06
CA GLU A 31 13.54 -12.73 -11.56
C GLU A 31 12.52 -11.69 -11.10
N LEU A 32 11.40 -11.55 -11.80
CA LEU A 32 10.25 -10.77 -11.31
C LEU A 32 9.74 -11.35 -9.97
N GLY A 33 9.63 -12.67 -9.87
CA GLY A 33 9.23 -13.37 -8.66
C GLY A 33 10.10 -13.04 -7.45
N ILE A 34 11.41 -12.84 -7.65
CA ILE A 34 12.34 -12.37 -6.60
C ILE A 34 11.94 -10.97 -6.12
N GLY A 35 11.60 -10.05 -7.02
CA GLY A 35 11.11 -8.72 -6.67
C GLY A 35 9.85 -8.77 -5.82
N ILE A 36 8.87 -9.60 -6.21
CA ILE A 36 7.63 -9.80 -5.47
C ILE A 36 7.92 -10.43 -4.08
N LEU A 37 8.87 -11.33 -3.98
CA LEU A 37 9.31 -11.89 -2.69
C LEU A 37 9.90 -10.82 -1.78
N ILE A 38 10.78 -9.95 -2.30
CA ILE A 38 11.36 -8.81 -1.57
C ILE A 38 10.24 -7.88 -1.07
N PHE A 39 9.26 -7.57 -1.92
CA PHE A 39 8.07 -6.82 -1.51
C PHE A 39 7.34 -7.51 -0.34
N GLY A 40 7.09 -8.82 -0.45
CA GLY A 40 6.41 -9.59 0.59
C GLY A 40 7.14 -9.57 1.94
N ILE A 41 8.46 -9.77 1.92
CA ILE A 41 9.29 -9.73 3.13
C ILE A 41 9.27 -8.32 3.75
N SER A 42 9.49 -7.29 2.94
CA SER A 42 9.47 -5.90 3.40
C SER A 42 8.10 -5.50 3.96
N ASN A 43 7.01 -5.92 3.30
CA ASN A 43 5.65 -5.72 3.76
C ASN A 43 5.40 -6.41 5.11
N PHE A 44 5.82 -7.67 5.25
CA PHE A 44 5.67 -8.42 6.50
C PHE A 44 6.39 -7.75 7.66
N ILE A 45 7.66 -7.36 7.48
CA ILE A 45 8.45 -6.68 8.52
C ILE A 45 7.80 -5.36 8.89
N SER A 46 7.44 -4.54 7.90
CA SER A 46 6.81 -3.25 8.13
C SER A 46 5.45 -3.38 8.83
N ASN A 47 4.64 -4.37 8.48
CA ASN A 47 3.36 -4.65 9.10
C ASN A 47 3.51 -4.93 10.62
N GLN A 48 4.51 -5.76 10.99
CA GLN A 48 4.82 -6.05 12.40
C GLN A 48 5.28 -4.79 13.16
N LEU A 49 6.15 -3.99 12.54
CA LEU A 49 6.63 -2.73 13.14
C LEU A 49 5.49 -1.71 13.26
N THR A 50 4.62 -1.63 12.27
CA THR A 50 3.48 -0.70 12.25
C THR A 50 2.55 -0.95 13.43
N GLY A 51 2.11 -2.18 13.64
CA GLY A 51 1.20 -2.50 14.73
C GLY A 51 1.81 -2.33 16.13
N ARG A 52 3.11 -2.65 16.27
CA ARG A 52 3.78 -2.68 17.57
C ARG A 52 4.41 -1.36 17.99
N LEU A 53 4.97 -0.61 17.04
CA LEU A 53 5.77 0.57 17.32
C LEU A 53 5.18 1.83 16.71
N ILE A 54 4.86 1.81 15.41
CA ILE A 54 4.57 3.03 14.66
C ILE A 54 3.19 3.57 15.04
N VAL A 55 2.15 2.76 14.99
CA VAL A 55 0.78 3.18 15.35
C VAL A 55 0.69 3.65 16.82
N PRO A 56 1.28 2.95 17.81
CA PRO A 56 1.32 3.47 19.18
C PRO A 56 2.05 4.81 19.35
N LEU A 57 3.07 5.10 18.52
CA LEU A 57 3.87 6.32 18.62
C LEU A 57 3.23 7.52 17.91
N ILE A 58 2.79 7.34 16.66
CA ILE A 58 2.33 8.46 15.82
C ILE A 58 0.84 8.41 15.46
N GLY A 59 0.15 7.32 15.79
CA GLY A 59 -1.26 7.10 15.50
C GLY A 59 -1.54 6.56 14.09
N THR A 60 -2.75 6.03 13.90
CA THR A 60 -3.16 5.40 12.64
C THR A 60 -3.23 6.38 11.47
N THR A 61 -3.76 7.59 11.70
CA THR A 61 -3.93 8.60 10.65
C THR A 61 -2.61 9.03 10.04
N LYS A 62 -1.60 9.32 10.86
CA LYS A 62 -0.27 9.71 10.38
C LYS A 62 0.42 8.54 9.68
N SER A 63 0.31 7.33 10.24
CA SER A 63 0.87 6.12 9.63
C SER A 63 0.28 5.87 8.24
N MET A 64 -1.05 6.01 8.08
CA MET A 64 -1.72 5.91 6.78
C MET A 64 -1.22 6.97 5.80
N ALA A 65 -1.15 8.21 6.21
CA ALA A 65 -0.71 9.30 5.35
C ALA A 65 0.74 9.12 4.89
N ILE A 66 1.65 8.74 5.78
CA ILE A 66 3.04 8.45 5.43
C ILE A 66 3.10 7.25 4.47
N GLY A 67 2.38 6.16 4.78
CA GLY A 67 2.36 4.97 3.93
C GLY A 67 1.90 5.28 2.50
N ILE A 68 0.77 5.98 2.34
CA ILE A 68 0.25 6.31 1.01
C ILE A 68 1.13 7.33 0.26
N SER A 69 1.79 8.26 0.99
CA SER A 69 2.76 9.17 0.39
C SER A 69 3.96 8.43 -0.21
N ILE A 70 4.49 7.43 0.49
CA ILE A 70 5.60 6.61 -0.03
C ILE A 70 5.12 5.76 -1.21
N VAL A 71 3.94 5.12 -1.11
CA VAL A 71 3.35 4.35 -2.22
C VAL A 71 3.17 5.18 -3.48
N SER A 72 2.91 6.49 -3.37
CA SER A 72 2.72 7.36 -4.52
C SER A 72 3.93 7.40 -5.48
N PHE A 73 5.13 7.19 -4.96
CA PHE A 73 6.37 7.18 -5.73
C PHE A 73 6.85 5.78 -6.13
N CYS A 74 6.47 4.73 -5.41
CA CYS A 74 7.03 3.41 -5.60
C CYS A 74 6.78 2.80 -6.98
N PRO A 75 5.58 2.83 -7.57
CA PRO A 75 5.35 2.31 -8.91
C PRO A 75 6.13 3.10 -9.99
N PHE A 76 6.27 4.42 -9.80
CA PHE A 76 7.11 5.24 -10.68
C PHE A 76 8.59 4.81 -10.61
N LEU A 77 9.12 4.50 -9.42
CA LEU A 77 10.47 3.99 -9.26
C LEU A 77 10.65 2.64 -9.96
N LEU A 78 9.70 1.73 -9.81
CA LEU A 78 9.73 0.41 -10.46
C LEU A 78 9.73 0.52 -12.00
N ILE A 79 8.89 1.39 -12.55
CA ILE A 79 8.81 1.65 -14.00
C ILE A 79 10.04 2.39 -14.52
N SER A 80 10.70 3.21 -13.69
CA SER A 80 11.85 4.03 -14.11
C SER A 80 13.19 3.39 -13.82
N ALA A 81 13.23 2.25 -13.12
CA ALA A 81 14.48 1.57 -12.76
C ALA A 81 15.32 1.25 -14.03
N PRO A 82 16.58 1.70 -14.11
CA PRO A 82 17.41 1.53 -15.30
C PRO A 82 18.01 0.12 -15.44
N ASN A 83 18.04 -0.63 -14.35
CA ASN A 83 18.60 -1.99 -14.31
C ASN A 83 17.85 -2.85 -13.27
N TYR A 84 18.12 -4.15 -13.31
CA TYR A 84 17.47 -5.12 -12.45
C TYR A 84 17.74 -4.89 -10.95
N GLU A 85 18.95 -4.47 -10.58
CA GLU A 85 19.31 -4.23 -9.17
C GLU A 85 18.48 -3.10 -8.57
N LEU A 86 18.36 -1.97 -9.26
CA LEU A 86 17.52 -0.85 -8.81
C LEU A 86 16.03 -1.18 -8.85
N PHE A 87 15.60 -2.03 -9.78
CA PHE A 87 14.26 -2.59 -9.79
C PHE A 87 13.99 -3.40 -8.53
N LEU A 88 14.90 -4.31 -8.13
CA LEU A 88 14.77 -5.08 -6.89
C LEU A 88 14.76 -4.18 -5.65
N LEU A 89 15.65 -3.19 -5.58
CA LEU A 89 15.69 -2.24 -4.47
C LEU A 89 14.40 -1.43 -4.35
N SER A 90 13.73 -1.12 -5.46
CA SER A 90 12.47 -0.36 -5.48
C SER A 90 11.28 -1.13 -4.86
N TRP A 91 11.34 -2.45 -4.78
CA TRP A 91 10.33 -3.26 -4.11
C TRP A 91 10.36 -3.12 -2.59
N ILE A 92 11.52 -2.78 -1.99
CA ILE A 92 11.67 -2.62 -0.53
C ILE A 92 10.79 -1.47 -0.01
N PRO A 93 10.94 -0.21 -0.47
CA PRO A 93 10.08 0.88 -0.01
C PRO A 93 8.61 0.66 -0.34
N PHE A 94 8.31 -0.03 -1.46
CA PHE A 94 6.93 -0.33 -1.82
C PHE A 94 6.28 -1.29 -0.81
N GLY A 95 6.93 -2.40 -0.49
CA GLY A 95 6.46 -3.34 0.53
C GLY A 95 6.34 -2.67 1.90
N ALA A 96 7.35 -1.91 2.32
CA ALA A 96 7.34 -1.20 3.59
C ALA A 96 6.17 -0.20 3.69
N ALA A 97 5.90 0.56 2.64
CA ALA A 97 4.83 1.54 2.61
C ALA A 97 3.43 0.91 2.67
N VAL A 98 3.21 -0.19 1.96
CA VAL A 98 1.96 -0.96 2.03
C VAL A 98 1.79 -1.56 3.43
N GLY A 99 2.86 -2.12 4.02
CA GLY A 99 2.87 -2.65 5.38
C GLY A 99 2.66 -1.58 6.47
N LEU A 100 2.90 -0.31 6.15
CA LEU A 100 2.57 0.82 7.02
C LEU A 100 1.10 1.25 6.87
N TYR A 101 0.60 1.30 5.64
CA TYR A 101 -0.74 1.79 5.34
C TYR A 101 -1.84 0.80 5.75
N VAL A 102 -1.75 -0.46 5.30
CA VAL A 102 -2.84 -1.44 5.39
C VAL A 102 -3.26 -1.72 6.84
N PRO A 103 -2.35 -2.09 7.77
CA PRO A 103 -2.75 -2.37 9.15
C PRO A 103 -3.27 -1.12 9.87
N SER A 104 -2.75 0.07 9.53
CA SER A 104 -3.24 1.33 10.09
C SER A 104 -4.68 1.63 9.65
N ALA A 105 -5.00 1.39 8.37
CA ALA A 105 -6.35 1.54 7.84
C ALA A 105 -7.32 0.54 8.45
N GLN A 106 -6.92 -0.73 8.58
CA GLN A 106 -7.74 -1.77 9.23
C GLN A 106 -8.00 -1.46 10.69
N THR A 107 -7.01 -0.92 11.40
CA THR A 107 -7.20 -0.46 12.80
C THR A 107 -8.22 0.67 12.87
N GLN A 108 -8.20 1.64 11.96
CA GLN A 108 -9.23 2.70 11.92
C GLN A 108 -10.63 2.13 11.64
N ILE A 109 -10.76 1.19 10.70
CA ILE A 109 -12.04 0.53 10.39
C ILE A 109 -12.58 -0.16 11.63
N SER A 110 -11.76 -0.97 12.32
CA SER A 110 -12.13 -1.66 13.56
C SER A 110 -12.56 -0.69 14.66
N LEU A 111 -11.88 0.46 14.82
CA LEU A 111 -12.26 1.51 15.75
C LEU A 111 -13.61 2.16 15.42
N ILE A 112 -13.92 2.34 14.14
CA ILE A 112 -15.23 2.86 13.72
C ILE A 112 -16.31 1.83 14.01
N GLU A 113 -16.09 0.56 13.67
CA GLU A 113 -17.03 -0.54 13.93
C GLU A 113 -17.35 -0.66 15.42
N SER A 114 -16.33 -0.63 16.28
CA SER A 114 -16.50 -0.70 17.73
C SER A 114 -17.32 0.46 18.32
N LYS A 115 -17.28 1.64 17.70
CA LYS A 115 -18.03 2.82 18.15
C LYS A 115 -19.42 2.93 17.58
N THR A 116 -19.61 2.46 16.36
CA THR A 116 -20.90 2.62 15.66
C THR A 116 -21.78 1.37 15.76
N SER A 117 -21.22 0.25 16.24
CA SER A 117 -21.85 -1.08 16.25
C SER A 117 -22.32 -1.52 14.86
N LYS A 118 -21.68 -0.96 13.79
CA LYS A 118 -21.98 -1.28 12.38
C LYS A 118 -20.79 -2.01 11.78
N ILE A 119 -21.05 -3.11 11.11
CA ILE A 119 -20.03 -3.87 10.36
C ILE A 119 -19.78 -3.16 9.02
N ILE A 120 -18.62 -2.55 8.85
CA ILE A 120 -18.23 -1.82 7.63
C ILE A 120 -17.03 -2.45 6.92
N THR A 121 -16.35 -3.40 7.55
CA THR A 121 -15.21 -4.11 6.97
C THR A 121 -15.50 -4.72 5.59
N PRO A 122 -16.65 -5.40 5.31
CA PRO A 122 -16.94 -5.93 3.97
C PRO A 122 -17.02 -4.83 2.90
N ILE A 123 -17.64 -3.69 3.24
CA ILE A 123 -17.74 -2.53 2.33
C ILE A 123 -16.34 -1.97 2.06
N TYR A 124 -15.51 -1.86 3.09
CA TYR A 124 -14.12 -1.43 2.95
C TYR A 124 -13.33 -2.34 2.01
N GLN A 125 -13.46 -3.67 2.16
CA GLN A 125 -12.79 -4.64 1.29
C GLN A 125 -13.32 -4.57 -0.15
N ALA A 126 -14.61 -4.34 -0.35
CA ALA A 126 -15.18 -4.15 -1.67
C ALA A 126 -14.57 -2.92 -2.39
N PHE A 127 -14.43 -1.78 -1.69
CA PHE A 127 -13.75 -0.60 -2.24
C PHE A 127 -12.27 -0.84 -2.55
N TYR A 128 -11.61 -1.64 -1.74
CA TYR A 128 -10.22 -2.04 -1.93
C TYR A 128 -10.08 -2.84 -3.24
N SER A 129 -10.91 -3.87 -3.44
CA SER A 129 -10.92 -4.69 -4.67
C SER A 129 -11.37 -3.91 -5.90
N LEU A 130 -12.37 -3.06 -5.75
CA LEU A 130 -12.86 -2.20 -6.83
C LEU A 130 -11.77 -1.25 -7.34
N GLY A 131 -10.94 -0.72 -6.43
CA GLY A 131 -9.78 0.09 -6.81
C GLY A 131 -8.86 -0.65 -7.77
N SER A 132 -8.45 -1.87 -7.44
CA SER A 132 -7.58 -2.69 -8.29
C SER A 132 -8.20 -2.96 -9.67
N LEU A 133 -9.50 -3.33 -9.69
CA LEU A 133 -10.22 -3.59 -10.94
C LEU A 133 -10.28 -2.33 -11.82
N CYS A 134 -10.68 -1.20 -11.27
CA CYS A 134 -10.73 0.07 -11.99
C CYS A 134 -9.35 0.47 -12.52
N GLY A 135 -8.30 0.29 -11.70
CA GLY A 135 -6.93 0.57 -12.10
C GLY A 135 -6.49 -0.27 -13.29
N ALA A 136 -6.75 -1.57 -13.27
CA ALA A 136 -6.42 -2.48 -14.35
C ALA A 136 -7.18 -2.15 -15.66
N VAL A 137 -8.49 -1.85 -15.56
CA VAL A 137 -9.30 -1.46 -16.72
C VAL A 137 -8.79 -0.17 -17.35
N ILE A 138 -8.54 0.85 -16.52
CA ILE A 138 -8.04 2.14 -17.02
C ILE A 138 -6.65 1.99 -17.62
N ALA A 139 -5.75 1.21 -17.02
CA ALA A 139 -4.44 0.93 -17.58
C ALA A 139 -4.53 0.25 -18.96
N GLY A 140 -5.45 -0.69 -19.13
CA GLY A 140 -5.68 -1.35 -20.43
C GLY A 140 -6.10 -0.38 -21.53
N VAL A 141 -6.83 0.69 -21.19
CA VAL A 141 -7.18 1.78 -22.12
C VAL A 141 -6.00 2.71 -22.38
N PHE A 142 -5.27 3.09 -21.33
CA PHE A 142 -4.15 4.04 -21.42
C PHE A 142 -2.93 3.45 -22.15
N ILE A 143 -2.66 2.16 -22.02
CA ILE A 143 -1.51 1.50 -22.68
C ILE A 143 -1.53 1.67 -24.21
N LYS A 144 -2.72 1.82 -24.78
CA LYS A 144 -2.90 2.06 -26.21
C LYS A 144 -2.65 3.52 -26.63
N ASN A 145 -2.86 4.47 -25.73
CA ASN A 145 -2.90 5.89 -26.03
C ASN A 145 -1.69 6.66 -25.47
N ILE A 146 -1.07 6.14 -24.43
CA ILE A 146 0.09 6.75 -23.76
C ILE A 146 1.24 5.74 -23.79
N PRO A 147 2.20 5.89 -24.74
CA PRO A 147 3.29 4.93 -24.93
C PRO A 147 4.25 4.85 -23.73
N ASP A 148 4.45 5.96 -23.00
CA ASP A 148 5.34 5.99 -21.85
C ASP A 148 4.54 5.81 -20.53
N PRO A 149 4.65 4.66 -19.87
CA PRO A 149 3.96 4.41 -18.61
C PRO A 149 4.40 5.35 -17.48
N LYS A 150 5.57 5.98 -17.54
CA LYS A 150 6.05 6.92 -16.52
C LYS A 150 5.10 8.10 -16.33
N ILE A 151 4.50 8.60 -17.42
CA ILE A 151 3.53 9.70 -17.37
C ILE A 151 2.29 9.28 -16.57
N THR A 152 1.80 8.07 -16.82
CA THR A 152 0.64 7.49 -16.12
C THR A 152 0.93 7.38 -14.62
N PHE A 153 2.08 6.83 -14.24
CA PHE A 153 2.43 6.66 -12.82
C PHE A 153 2.74 7.98 -12.12
N ALA A 154 3.32 8.96 -12.81
CA ALA A 154 3.52 10.31 -12.25
C ALA A 154 2.17 10.99 -11.97
N ALA A 155 1.22 10.94 -12.91
CA ALA A 155 -0.10 11.55 -12.76
C ALA A 155 -0.90 10.92 -11.60
N PHE A 156 -0.97 9.57 -11.53
CA PHE A 156 -1.68 8.89 -10.45
C PHE A 156 -0.94 8.95 -9.11
N GLY A 157 0.40 9.04 -9.14
CA GLY A 157 1.19 9.32 -7.95
C GLY A 157 0.81 10.66 -7.29
N LEU A 158 0.61 11.71 -8.10
CA LEU A 158 0.10 13.00 -7.59
C LEU A 158 -1.28 12.88 -6.95
N CYS A 159 -2.19 12.08 -7.53
CA CYS A 159 -3.50 11.82 -6.91
C CYS A 159 -3.35 11.16 -5.52
N LEU A 160 -2.40 10.25 -5.35
CA LEU A 160 -2.11 9.62 -4.05
C LEU A 160 -1.54 10.62 -3.03
N ILE A 161 -0.69 11.55 -3.46
CA ILE A 161 -0.18 12.62 -2.58
C ILE A 161 -1.33 13.51 -2.10
N ILE A 162 -2.24 13.90 -2.99
CA ILE A 162 -3.44 14.66 -2.62
C ILE A 162 -4.30 13.85 -1.62
N SER A 163 -4.45 12.54 -1.85
CA SER A 163 -5.14 11.65 -0.91
C SER A 163 -4.46 11.58 0.46
N SER A 164 -3.13 11.60 0.50
CA SER A 164 -2.37 11.66 1.76
C SER A 164 -2.69 12.92 2.56
N ILE A 165 -2.70 14.07 1.90
CA ILE A 165 -3.06 15.36 2.52
C ILE A 165 -4.50 15.31 3.02
N TYR A 166 -5.42 14.77 2.22
CA TYR A 166 -6.81 14.59 2.63
C TYR A 166 -6.94 13.71 3.89
N ILE A 167 -6.19 12.61 3.97
CA ILE A 167 -6.15 11.73 5.14
C ILE A 167 -5.65 12.49 6.39
N LEU A 168 -4.62 13.34 6.25
CA LEU A 168 -4.11 14.14 7.37
C LEU A 168 -5.13 15.15 7.89
N ILE A 169 -5.92 15.75 7.00
CA ILE A 169 -6.89 16.79 7.36
C ILE A 169 -8.17 16.18 7.94
N PHE A 170 -8.71 15.14 7.29
CA PHE A 170 -10.04 14.57 7.57
C PHE A 170 -9.99 13.21 8.29
N GLY A 171 -8.82 12.63 8.48
CA GLY A 171 -8.66 11.38 9.20
C GLY A 171 -9.07 11.47 10.68
N LEU A 172 -9.29 10.34 11.31
CA LEU A 172 -9.64 10.28 12.73
C LEU A 172 -8.57 10.99 13.56
N LYS A 173 -8.96 12.03 14.31
CA LYS A 173 -8.02 12.77 15.17
C LYS A 173 -7.51 11.87 16.30
N SER A 174 -6.28 12.11 16.74
CA SER A 174 -5.53 11.30 17.71
C SER A 174 -6.22 11.07 19.08
N LYS A 175 -7.25 11.83 19.42
CA LYS A 175 -8.10 11.56 20.60
C LYS A 175 -8.81 10.20 20.54
N PHE A 176 -8.95 9.63 19.35
CA PHE A 176 -9.55 8.32 19.07
C PHE A 176 -8.50 7.27 18.71
N ASP A 177 -7.26 7.69 18.39
CA ASP A 177 -6.13 6.80 18.22
C ASP A 177 -5.76 6.25 19.58
N LEU A 178 -5.84 4.93 19.73
CA LEU A 178 -5.40 4.25 20.91
C LEU A 178 -3.89 4.54 21.09
N LYS A 179 -3.53 5.34 22.08
CA LYS A 179 -2.19 5.25 22.70
C LYS A 179 -2.13 3.90 23.41
N THR A 180 -2.09 2.83 22.66
CA THR A 180 -1.91 1.49 23.21
C THR A 180 -0.49 1.39 23.74
N LYS A 181 -0.35 0.94 24.99
CA LYS A 181 0.96 0.56 25.54
C LYS A 181 1.63 -0.41 24.56
N ILE A 182 2.91 -0.19 24.30
CA ILE A 182 3.73 -1.10 23.49
C ILE A 182 3.54 -2.52 24.03
N VAL A 183 2.87 -3.36 23.28
CA VAL A 183 2.59 -4.74 23.71
C VAL A 183 3.86 -5.55 23.47
N LYS A 184 4.48 -6.01 24.57
CA LYS A 184 5.61 -6.96 24.47
C LYS A 184 5.14 -8.23 23.79
N PHE A 185 5.95 -8.75 22.89
CA PHE A 185 5.69 -10.02 22.21
C PHE A 185 5.60 -11.13 23.25
N LYS A 186 4.44 -11.79 23.35
CA LYS A 186 4.27 -13.04 24.07
C LYS A 186 4.05 -14.13 23.03
N PHE A 187 4.87 -15.16 23.06
CA PHE A 187 4.55 -16.37 22.31
C PHE A 187 3.25 -16.96 22.86
N PRO A 188 2.38 -17.54 22.01
CA PRO A 188 1.22 -18.29 22.49
C PRO A 188 1.68 -19.36 23.47
N ASP A 189 0.96 -19.52 24.57
CA ASP A 189 1.22 -20.60 25.50
C ASP A 189 1.01 -21.95 24.78
N LYS A 190 1.89 -22.92 25.09
CA LYS A 190 1.85 -24.27 24.48
C LYS A 190 0.52 -25.00 24.59
N ASN A 191 -0.40 -24.50 25.41
CA ASN A 191 -1.72 -25.08 25.62
C ASN A 191 -2.78 -24.60 24.62
N ILE A 192 -2.41 -23.81 23.61
CA ILE A 192 -3.33 -23.29 22.57
C ILE A 192 -3.02 -23.96 21.20
N LEU A 193 -1.96 -24.76 21.13
CA LEU A 193 -1.63 -25.63 20.00
C LEU A 193 -2.00 -27.07 20.32
#